data_18df913ae7b2606de0c62bef28da5a92
#
_entry.id   18df913ae7b2606de0c62bef28da5a92
#
_cell.length_a   1.000
_cell.length_b   1.000
_cell.length_c   1.000
_cell.angle_alpha   90.00
_cell.angle_beta   90.00
_cell.angle_gamma   90.00
#
_symmetry.space_group_name_H-M   'P 1'
#
loop_
_entity.id
_entity.type
_entity.pdbx_description
1 polymer ?
#
loop_
_entity_poly.entity_id
_entity_poly.type
_entity_poly.pdbx_seq_one_letter_code
_entity_poly.pdbx_strand_id
1 'polypeptide(L)'
;MSGISASPHVDPLVWGHGPRLFEIFVEPTCPFSVRALGKLDALLRQAGEERITVRILFQSQPWHMFSGVIVRAILAASTLKGGKETARRVMDAVGAHREEFEFTNHCAGPNMDATPNDIIRRMEQYSGVALEEAFALPDLQSAIKWHCKYARQNGIHVSPTFMVDGLIDPAISSGDSVDAWIERIFS
;
A
#
# COMPACT_ATOMS: atom_id res chain seq x y z
N MET A 1 -19.45 -13.18 31.31
CA MET A 1 -18.35 -12.21 31.08
C MET A 1 -18.29 -11.94 29.59
N SER A 2 -18.95 -10.85 29.15
CA SER A 2 -19.02 -10.46 27.76
C SER A 2 -17.66 -9.84 27.39
N GLY A 3 -16.87 -10.58 26.61
CA GLY A 3 -15.65 -10.03 26.03
C GLY A 3 -16.03 -8.84 25.15
N ILE A 4 -15.53 -7.68 25.48
CA ILE A 4 -15.59 -6.51 24.61
C ILE A 4 -14.72 -6.88 23.40
N SER A 5 -15.36 -7.26 22.29
CA SER A 5 -14.69 -7.38 21.00
C SER A 5 -14.17 -5.97 20.68
N ALA A 6 -12.87 -5.81 20.66
CA ALA A 6 -12.27 -4.55 20.19
C ALA A 6 -12.84 -4.24 18.81
N SER A 7 -13.30 -3.01 18.60
CA SER A 7 -13.78 -2.58 17.29
C SER A 7 -12.67 -2.83 16.26
N PRO A 8 -12.99 -3.31 15.04
CA PRO A 8 -11.99 -3.54 14.01
C PRO A 8 -11.22 -2.24 13.76
N HIS A 9 -9.92 -2.29 13.94
CA HIS A 9 -9.03 -1.14 13.79
C HIS A 9 -8.10 -1.36 12.58
N VAL A 10 -7.87 -0.31 11.80
CA VAL A 10 -6.91 -0.33 10.71
C VAL A 10 -5.50 -0.46 11.28
N ASP A 11 -4.84 -1.56 11.00
CA ASP A 11 -3.45 -1.76 11.42
C ASP A 11 -2.53 -0.91 10.53
N PRO A 12 -1.68 -0.06 11.11
CA PRO A 12 -0.71 0.70 10.35
C PRO A 12 0.21 -0.21 9.53
N LEU A 13 0.43 0.14 8.26
CA LEU A 13 1.33 -0.59 7.37
C LEU A 13 2.78 -0.20 7.65
N VAL A 14 3.29 -0.66 8.80
CA VAL A 14 4.61 -0.30 9.33
C VAL A 14 5.40 -1.56 9.65
N TRP A 15 6.61 -1.67 9.11
CA TRP A 15 7.55 -2.76 9.33
C TRP A 15 8.86 -2.23 9.89
N GLY A 16 9.53 -3.03 10.73
CA GLY A 16 10.69 -2.59 11.49
C GLY A 16 10.31 -1.67 12.67
N HIS A 17 11.28 -1.29 13.48
CA HIS A 17 11.08 -0.48 14.68
C HIS A 17 12.33 0.38 15.01
N GLY A 18 13.19 0.59 14.03
CA GLY A 18 14.39 1.40 14.16
C GLY A 18 14.12 2.90 14.12
N PRO A 19 15.12 3.70 14.51
CA PRO A 19 14.99 5.16 14.58
C PRO A 19 14.93 5.84 13.21
N ARG A 20 15.46 5.22 12.16
CA ARG A 20 15.44 5.80 10.83
C ARG A 20 14.09 5.51 10.18
N LEU A 21 13.32 6.54 9.85
CA LEU A 21 12.00 6.41 9.23
C LEU A 21 12.12 6.49 7.71
N PHE A 22 11.68 5.45 7.02
CA PHE A 22 11.56 5.41 5.56
C PHE A 22 10.10 5.24 5.16
N GLU A 23 9.56 6.21 4.44
CA GLU A 23 8.15 6.22 4.03
C GLU A 23 8.06 6.09 2.51
N ILE A 24 7.19 5.19 2.05
CA ILE A 24 6.98 4.92 0.63
C ILE A 24 5.51 5.20 0.31
N PHE A 25 5.26 6.21 -0.51
CA PHE A 25 3.92 6.54 -1.01
C PHE A 25 3.68 5.80 -2.30
N VAL A 26 2.71 4.91 -2.30
CA VAL A 26 2.47 3.96 -3.39
C VAL A 26 1.03 4.05 -3.92
N GLU A 27 0.89 3.77 -5.21
CA GLU A 27 -0.37 3.38 -5.82
C GLU A 27 -0.29 1.88 -6.13
N PRO A 28 -1.20 1.03 -5.62
CA PRO A 28 -1.01 -0.43 -5.64
C PRO A 28 -0.92 -1.06 -7.03
N THR A 29 -1.49 -0.44 -8.07
CA THR A 29 -1.42 -0.92 -9.45
C THR A 29 -0.32 -0.26 -10.28
N CYS A 30 0.34 0.77 -9.77
CA CYS A 30 1.47 1.40 -10.43
C CYS A 30 2.67 0.45 -10.52
N PRO A 31 3.21 0.17 -11.73
CA PRO A 31 4.31 -0.80 -11.89
C PRO A 31 5.58 -0.41 -11.13
N PHE A 32 5.82 0.88 -10.98
CA PHE A 32 6.96 1.39 -10.22
C PHE A 32 6.75 1.23 -8.71
N SER A 33 5.52 1.39 -8.22
CA SER A 33 5.16 1.12 -6.83
C SER A 33 5.27 -0.37 -6.51
N VAL A 34 4.77 -1.25 -7.38
CA VAL A 34 4.91 -2.70 -7.23
C VAL A 34 6.38 -3.11 -7.16
N ARG A 35 7.23 -2.53 -8.03
CA ARG A 35 8.68 -2.76 -7.98
C ARG A 35 9.30 -2.32 -6.66
N ALA A 36 8.88 -1.18 -6.11
CA ALA A 36 9.34 -0.69 -4.82
C ALA A 36 8.91 -1.61 -3.67
N LEU A 37 7.63 -2.01 -3.64
CA LEU A 37 7.09 -2.92 -2.63
C LEU A 37 7.77 -4.28 -2.62
N GLY A 38 8.14 -4.81 -3.79
CA GLY A 38 8.88 -6.07 -3.91
C GLY A 38 10.27 -6.08 -3.27
N LYS A 39 10.79 -4.90 -2.87
CA LYS A 39 12.08 -4.77 -2.18
C LYS A 39 11.96 -4.73 -0.65
N LEU A 40 10.76 -4.66 -0.10
CA LEU A 40 10.55 -4.42 1.33
C LEU A 40 11.25 -5.48 2.20
N ASP A 41 11.10 -6.77 1.91
CA ASP A 41 11.72 -7.83 2.71
C ASP A 41 13.25 -7.83 2.63
N ALA A 42 13.78 -7.54 1.45
CA ALA A 42 15.22 -7.41 1.26
C ALA A 42 15.76 -6.18 2.02
N LEU A 43 15.06 -5.06 1.96
CA LEU A 43 15.42 -3.85 2.70
C LEU A 43 15.44 -4.09 4.21
N LEU A 44 14.37 -4.65 4.78
CA LEU A 44 14.28 -4.93 6.21
C LEU A 44 15.37 -5.89 6.68
N ARG A 45 15.61 -6.95 5.91
CA ARG A 45 16.64 -7.95 6.23
C ARG A 45 18.05 -7.38 6.16
N GLN A 46 18.36 -6.54 5.16
CA GLN A 46 19.71 -6.00 4.95
C GLN A 46 20.00 -4.79 5.81
N ALA A 47 19.01 -3.91 6.01
CA ALA A 47 19.17 -2.75 6.89
C ALA A 47 19.14 -3.11 8.36
N GLY A 48 18.38 -4.16 8.73
CA GLY A 48 18.09 -4.54 10.13
C GLY A 48 16.85 -3.83 10.65
N GLU A 49 15.84 -4.61 11.07
CA GLU A 49 14.55 -4.06 11.55
C GLU A 49 14.70 -3.16 12.78
N GLU A 50 15.75 -3.33 13.55
CA GLU A 50 16.10 -2.49 14.71
C GLU A 50 16.73 -1.15 14.30
N ARG A 51 17.09 -0.96 13.04
CA ARG A 51 17.72 0.25 12.53
C ARG A 51 16.78 1.10 11.68
N ILE A 52 15.76 0.47 11.07
CA ILE A 52 14.84 1.15 10.16
C ILE A 52 13.38 0.88 10.55
N THR A 53 12.55 1.88 10.35
CA THR A 53 11.09 1.76 10.34
C THR A 53 10.61 2.10 8.93
N VAL A 54 9.97 1.15 8.25
CA VAL A 54 9.40 1.36 6.91
C VAL A 54 7.89 1.53 7.04
N ARG A 55 7.36 2.63 6.52
CA ARG A 55 5.93 2.91 6.48
C ARG A 55 5.43 2.97 5.04
N ILE A 56 4.40 2.19 4.72
CA ILE A 56 3.72 2.24 3.43
C ILE A 56 2.50 3.14 3.54
N LEU A 57 2.40 4.08 2.60
CA LEU A 57 1.32 5.05 2.51
C LEU A 57 0.71 5.01 1.12
N PHE A 58 -0.59 5.26 1.01
CA PHE A 58 -1.25 5.23 -0.29
C PHE A 58 -1.39 6.63 -0.88
N GLN A 59 -1.04 6.72 -2.16
CA GLN A 59 -1.24 7.89 -3.00
C GLN A 59 -2.03 7.48 -4.24
N SER A 60 -3.33 7.67 -4.20
CA SER A 60 -4.22 7.42 -5.33
C SER A 60 -3.87 8.32 -6.51
N GLN A 61 -3.87 7.73 -7.71
CA GLN A 61 -3.59 8.43 -8.95
C GLN A 61 -4.85 8.43 -9.85
N PRO A 62 -5.24 9.54 -10.46
CA PRO A 62 -6.49 9.65 -11.20
C PRO A 62 -6.56 8.78 -12.46
N TRP A 63 -5.43 8.37 -13.00
CA TRP A 63 -5.35 7.48 -14.15
C TRP A 63 -5.39 5.98 -13.80
N HIS A 64 -5.36 5.63 -12.52
CA HIS A 64 -5.59 4.27 -12.04
C HIS A 64 -7.06 4.15 -11.59
N MET A 65 -7.93 3.74 -12.48
CA MET A 65 -9.39 3.83 -12.33
C MET A 65 -9.91 3.18 -11.04
N PHE A 66 -9.37 2.04 -10.65
CA PHE A 66 -9.84 1.31 -9.46
C PHE A 66 -9.03 1.61 -8.20
N SER A 67 -8.12 2.59 -8.23
CA SER A 67 -7.23 2.92 -7.11
C SER A 67 -7.99 3.10 -5.78
N GLY A 68 -9.10 3.81 -5.79
CA GLY A 68 -9.90 4.05 -4.58
C GLY A 68 -10.48 2.77 -3.97
N VAL A 69 -10.97 1.85 -4.81
CA VAL A 69 -11.51 0.55 -4.38
C VAL A 69 -10.39 -0.32 -3.82
N ILE A 70 -9.26 -0.39 -4.52
CA ILE A 70 -8.11 -1.22 -4.16
C ILE A 70 -7.48 -0.74 -2.85
N VAL A 71 -7.23 0.56 -2.71
CA VAL A 71 -6.69 1.14 -1.47
C VAL A 71 -7.61 0.85 -0.28
N ARG A 72 -8.93 1.04 -0.45
CA ARG A 72 -9.90 0.73 0.58
C ARG A 72 -9.87 -0.74 0.98
N ALA A 73 -9.79 -1.65 -0.01
CA ALA A 73 -9.74 -3.10 0.23
C ALA A 73 -8.46 -3.52 0.97
N ILE A 74 -7.30 -2.95 0.62
CA ILE A 74 -6.04 -3.23 1.33
C ILE A 74 -6.12 -2.74 2.78
N LEU A 75 -6.66 -1.54 3.02
CA LEU A 75 -6.88 -1.05 4.39
C LEU A 75 -7.92 -1.88 5.15
N ALA A 76 -8.97 -2.36 4.46
CA ALA A 76 -9.92 -3.31 5.05
C ALA A 76 -9.24 -4.61 5.48
N ALA A 77 -8.35 -5.15 4.64
CA ALA A 77 -7.59 -6.35 4.97
C ALA A 77 -6.75 -6.18 6.24
N SER A 78 -6.27 -4.98 6.53
CA SER A 78 -5.50 -4.71 7.74
C SER A 78 -6.33 -4.76 9.03
N THR A 79 -7.66 -4.73 8.93
CA THR A 79 -8.56 -4.89 10.09
C THR A 79 -8.82 -6.36 10.44
N LEU A 80 -8.45 -7.27 9.56
CA LEU A 80 -8.64 -8.71 9.72
C LEU A 80 -7.52 -9.34 10.55
N LYS A 81 -7.73 -10.62 10.93
CA LYS A 81 -6.71 -11.39 11.61
C LYS A 81 -5.40 -11.39 10.80
N GLY A 82 -4.31 -11.01 11.44
CA GLY A 82 -2.99 -10.84 10.80
C GLY A 82 -2.65 -9.39 10.47
N GLY A 83 -3.61 -8.45 10.58
CA GLY A 83 -3.36 -7.02 10.48
C GLY A 83 -2.63 -6.63 9.18
N LYS A 84 -1.55 -5.91 9.32
CA LYS A 84 -0.70 -5.44 8.21
C LYS A 84 -0.20 -6.57 7.28
N GLU A 85 0.01 -7.78 7.81
CA GLU A 85 0.49 -8.91 6.99
C GLU A 85 -0.64 -9.42 6.07
N THR A 86 -1.88 -9.38 6.52
CA THR A 86 -3.03 -9.69 5.67
C THR A 86 -3.22 -8.61 4.60
N ALA A 87 -3.07 -7.33 4.96
CA ALA A 87 -3.06 -6.23 4.00
C ALA A 87 -1.92 -6.37 2.97
N ARG A 88 -0.72 -6.75 3.44
CA ARG A 88 0.44 -7.02 2.59
C ARG A 88 0.13 -8.11 1.56
N ARG A 89 -0.46 -9.21 1.99
CA ARG A 89 -0.84 -10.32 1.08
C ARG A 89 -1.81 -9.85 -0.02
N VAL A 90 -2.80 -9.01 0.32
CA VAL A 90 -3.72 -8.43 -0.69
C VAL A 90 -2.97 -7.50 -1.63
N MET A 91 -2.09 -6.66 -1.11
CA MET A 91 -1.29 -5.72 -1.90
C MET A 91 -0.34 -6.45 -2.87
N ASP A 92 0.32 -7.51 -2.41
CA ASP A 92 1.21 -8.33 -3.23
C ASP A 92 0.43 -9.08 -4.33
N ALA A 93 -0.79 -9.57 -4.02
CA ALA A 93 -1.67 -10.21 -4.99
C ALA A 93 -2.12 -9.22 -6.09
N VAL A 94 -2.49 -7.99 -5.72
CA VAL A 94 -2.79 -6.93 -6.69
C VAL A 94 -1.58 -6.62 -7.57
N GLY A 95 -0.40 -6.51 -6.98
CA GLY A 95 0.83 -6.25 -7.72
C GLY A 95 1.19 -7.35 -8.72
N ALA A 96 1.00 -8.62 -8.32
CA ALA A 96 1.27 -9.78 -9.17
C ALA A 96 0.31 -9.89 -10.37
N HIS A 97 -0.91 -9.41 -10.20
CA HIS A 97 -1.98 -9.45 -11.22
C HIS A 97 -2.38 -8.05 -11.71
N ARG A 98 -1.48 -7.10 -11.63
CA ARG A 98 -1.70 -5.67 -11.86
C ARG A 98 -2.57 -5.36 -13.09
N GLU A 99 -2.29 -6.01 -14.20
CA GLU A 99 -2.95 -5.76 -15.49
C GLU A 99 -4.45 -6.11 -15.48
N GLU A 100 -4.90 -6.94 -14.53
CA GLU A 100 -6.32 -7.25 -14.35
C GLU A 100 -7.08 -6.20 -13.54
N PHE A 101 -6.37 -5.22 -12.98
CA PHE A 101 -6.90 -4.11 -12.20
C PHE A 101 -6.77 -2.76 -12.91
N GLU A 102 -6.37 -2.74 -14.17
CA GLU A 102 -6.17 -1.52 -14.95
C GLU A 102 -6.98 -1.53 -16.25
N PHE A 103 -7.09 -0.36 -16.85
CA PHE A 103 -7.54 -0.23 -18.23
C PHE A 103 -6.39 -0.40 -19.20
N THR A 104 -6.65 -0.98 -20.34
CA THR A 104 -5.73 -0.96 -21.47
C THR A 104 -5.89 0.37 -22.20
N ASN A 105 -4.78 1.06 -22.50
CA ASN A 105 -4.79 2.30 -23.27
C ASN A 105 -5.84 3.34 -22.82
N HIS A 106 -5.88 3.65 -21.55
CA HIS A 106 -6.64 4.73 -20.91
C HIS A 106 -8.18 4.64 -20.94
N CYS A 107 -8.83 3.79 -21.57
CA CYS A 107 -10.29 3.62 -21.59
C CYS A 107 -10.70 2.48 -22.51
N ALA A 108 -9.89 1.44 -22.59
CA ALA A 108 -10.17 0.25 -23.37
C ALA A 108 -9.88 -1.02 -22.56
N GLY A 109 -10.26 -2.16 -23.09
CA GLY A 109 -9.94 -3.46 -22.52
C GLY A 109 -11.05 -4.05 -21.66
N PRO A 110 -10.80 -5.23 -21.08
CA PRO A 110 -11.85 -6.04 -20.43
C PRO A 110 -12.40 -5.43 -19.13
N ASN A 111 -11.72 -4.43 -18.57
CA ASN A 111 -12.13 -3.81 -17.31
C ASN A 111 -13.07 -2.61 -17.49
N MET A 112 -13.44 -2.26 -18.71
CA MET A 112 -14.36 -1.13 -18.99
C MET A 112 -15.70 -1.27 -18.28
N ASP A 113 -16.22 -2.50 -18.19
CA ASP A 113 -17.50 -2.80 -17.56
C ASP A 113 -17.36 -3.38 -16.15
N ALA A 114 -16.13 -3.43 -15.61
CA ALA A 114 -15.91 -3.96 -14.27
C ALA A 114 -16.49 -3.01 -13.19
N THR A 115 -17.27 -3.60 -12.30
CA THR A 115 -17.82 -2.91 -11.14
C THR A 115 -16.83 -2.96 -9.94
N PRO A 116 -16.98 -2.08 -8.92
CA PRO A 116 -16.21 -2.21 -7.69
C PRO A 116 -16.28 -3.60 -7.06
N ASN A 117 -17.44 -4.27 -7.12
CA ASN A 117 -17.60 -5.63 -6.59
C ASN A 117 -16.82 -6.67 -7.40
N ASP A 118 -16.66 -6.48 -8.71
CA ASP A 118 -15.83 -7.36 -9.53
C ASP A 118 -14.35 -7.24 -9.12
N ILE A 119 -13.91 -6.02 -8.84
CA ILE A 119 -12.54 -5.75 -8.39
C ILE A 119 -12.30 -6.38 -7.01
N ILE A 120 -13.25 -6.25 -6.08
CA ILE A 120 -13.14 -6.87 -4.74
C ILE A 120 -13.06 -8.39 -4.88
N ARG A 121 -13.93 -9.02 -5.67
CA ARG A 121 -13.90 -10.47 -5.89
C ARG A 121 -12.58 -10.96 -6.50
N ARG A 122 -11.98 -10.21 -7.43
CA ARG A 122 -10.65 -10.55 -7.97
C ARG A 122 -9.57 -10.47 -6.90
N MET A 123 -9.58 -9.45 -6.06
CA MET A 123 -8.64 -9.35 -4.94
C MET A 123 -8.80 -10.52 -3.97
N GLU A 124 -10.04 -10.91 -3.64
CA GLU A 124 -10.32 -12.09 -2.81
C GLU A 124 -9.80 -13.37 -3.45
N GLN A 125 -10.06 -13.53 -4.75
CA GLN A 125 -9.61 -14.71 -5.51
C GLN A 125 -8.09 -14.86 -5.49
N TYR A 126 -7.35 -13.79 -5.75
CA TYR A 126 -5.88 -13.84 -5.84
C TYR A 126 -5.19 -13.85 -4.48
N SER A 127 -5.75 -13.16 -3.48
CA SER A 127 -5.16 -13.09 -2.16
C SER A 127 -5.59 -14.20 -1.21
N GLY A 128 -6.73 -14.84 -1.48
CA GLY A 128 -7.39 -15.77 -0.54
C GLY A 128 -7.91 -15.09 0.73
N VAL A 129 -8.13 -13.78 0.71
CA VAL A 129 -8.63 -12.99 1.84
C VAL A 129 -10.06 -12.57 1.58
N ALA A 130 -11.00 -12.91 2.46
CA ALA A 130 -12.38 -12.43 2.38
C ALA A 130 -12.42 -10.93 2.78
N LEU A 131 -12.87 -10.08 1.86
CA LEU A 131 -12.79 -8.61 2.00
C LEU A 131 -14.16 -7.94 2.12
N GLU A 132 -15.22 -8.57 1.65
CA GLU A 132 -16.54 -7.94 1.47
C GLU A 132 -17.06 -7.29 2.77
N GLU A 133 -17.07 -8.03 3.88
CA GLU A 133 -17.53 -7.51 5.17
C GLU A 133 -16.60 -6.41 5.71
N ALA A 134 -15.29 -6.62 5.63
CA ALA A 134 -14.31 -5.65 6.09
C ALA A 134 -14.33 -4.36 5.25
N PHE A 135 -14.58 -4.47 3.96
CA PHE A 135 -14.67 -3.32 3.05
C PHE A 135 -15.81 -2.37 3.42
N ALA A 136 -16.89 -2.88 4.03
CA ALA A 136 -18.04 -2.08 4.46
C ALA A 136 -17.80 -1.27 5.75
N LEU A 137 -16.69 -1.49 6.47
CA LEU A 137 -16.41 -0.81 7.74
C LEU A 137 -16.32 0.72 7.55
N PRO A 138 -17.08 1.52 8.34
CA PRO A 138 -17.11 2.98 8.20
C PRO A 138 -15.79 3.65 8.55
N ASP A 139 -15.02 3.09 9.49
CA ASP A 139 -13.78 3.67 10.01
C ASP A 139 -12.64 3.72 8.96
N LEU A 140 -12.73 2.89 7.90
CA LEU A 140 -11.79 2.94 6.78
C LEU A 140 -11.71 4.31 6.12
N GLN A 141 -12.81 5.06 6.11
CA GLN A 141 -12.83 6.40 5.53
C GLN A 141 -11.88 7.36 6.23
N SER A 142 -11.72 7.22 7.54
CA SER A 142 -10.78 8.03 8.32
C SER A 142 -9.33 7.70 7.99
N ALA A 143 -9.00 6.42 7.82
CA ALA A 143 -7.68 5.99 7.39
C ALA A 143 -7.34 6.48 5.98
N ILE A 144 -8.26 6.34 5.01
CA ILE A 144 -8.09 6.85 3.64
C ILE A 144 -7.84 8.36 3.65
N LYS A 145 -8.66 9.12 4.39
CA LYS A 145 -8.50 10.57 4.52
C LYS A 145 -7.14 10.95 5.11
N TRP A 146 -6.66 10.17 6.07
CA TRP A 146 -5.36 10.42 6.68
C TRP A 146 -4.23 10.25 5.66
N HIS A 147 -4.20 9.16 4.90
CA HIS A 147 -3.22 8.94 3.83
C HIS A 147 -3.21 10.09 2.82
N CYS A 148 -4.40 10.46 2.32
CA CYS A 148 -4.55 11.55 1.36
C CYS A 148 -4.08 12.91 1.93
N LYS A 149 -4.44 13.21 3.19
CA LYS A 149 -4.07 14.46 3.84
C LYS A 149 -2.56 14.53 4.04
N TYR A 150 -1.96 13.45 4.53
CA TYR A 150 -0.52 13.38 4.79
C TYR A 150 0.30 13.53 3.50
N ALA A 151 -0.09 12.85 2.43
CA ALA A 151 0.54 13.03 1.12
C ALA A 151 0.46 14.48 0.63
N ARG A 152 -0.73 15.10 0.69
CA ARG A 152 -0.92 16.50 0.26
C ARG A 152 -0.12 17.50 1.10
N GLN A 153 -0.04 17.31 2.42
CA GLN A 153 0.74 18.18 3.30
C GLN A 153 2.24 18.14 2.99
N ASN A 154 2.72 17.03 2.45
CA ASN A 154 4.10 16.86 2.02
C ASN A 154 4.32 17.16 0.52
N GLY A 155 3.32 17.70 -0.18
CA GLY A 155 3.43 18.03 -1.60
C GLY A 155 3.56 16.82 -2.54
N ILE A 156 3.13 15.64 -2.09
CA ILE A 156 3.27 14.39 -2.84
C ILE A 156 2.11 14.24 -3.82
N HIS A 157 2.43 14.12 -5.11
CA HIS A 157 1.48 14.01 -6.21
C HIS A 157 1.72 12.82 -7.13
N VAL A 158 2.83 12.11 -6.94
CA VAL A 158 3.22 10.96 -7.78
C VAL A 158 3.53 9.73 -6.93
N SER A 159 3.47 8.55 -7.53
CA SER A 159 3.80 7.27 -6.91
C SER A 159 4.79 6.48 -7.79
N PRO A 160 5.76 5.79 -7.19
CA PRO A 160 6.13 5.92 -5.77
C PRO A 160 6.86 7.24 -5.50
N THR A 161 6.65 7.78 -4.29
CA THR A 161 7.49 8.85 -3.72
C THR A 161 8.11 8.33 -2.42
N PHE A 162 9.34 8.72 -2.15
CA PHE A 162 10.12 8.26 -1.01
C PHE A 162 10.45 9.42 -0.08
N MET A 163 10.31 9.18 1.22
CA MET A 163 10.73 10.13 2.26
C MET A 163 11.66 9.44 3.26
N VAL A 164 12.67 10.16 3.71
CA VAL A 164 13.57 9.74 4.79
C VAL A 164 13.45 10.77 5.92
N ASP A 165 13.12 10.32 7.10
CA ASP A 165 12.94 11.15 8.30
C ASP A 165 12.05 12.39 8.08
N GLY A 166 10.97 12.21 7.31
CA GLY A 166 9.99 13.26 7.03
C GLY A 166 10.34 14.20 5.87
N LEU A 167 11.42 13.97 5.15
CA LEU A 167 11.83 14.75 3.98
C LEU A 167 11.81 13.91 2.71
N ILE A 168 11.22 14.45 1.63
CA ILE A 168 11.24 13.79 0.32
C ILE A 168 12.69 13.68 -0.17
N ASP A 169 13.11 12.47 -0.51
CA ASP A 169 14.38 12.24 -1.21
C ASP A 169 14.13 11.91 -2.69
N PRO A 170 14.29 12.88 -3.59
CA PRO A 170 14.06 12.69 -5.02
C PRO A 170 15.12 11.84 -5.71
N ALA A 171 16.22 11.56 -5.05
CA ALA A 171 17.29 10.72 -5.58
C ALA A 171 17.02 9.22 -5.39
N ILE A 172 16.04 8.84 -4.56
CA ILE A 172 15.62 7.45 -4.41
C ILE A 172 14.61 7.10 -5.50
N SER A 173 14.84 6.00 -6.20
CA SER A 173 13.99 5.50 -7.29
C SER A 173 13.59 4.04 -7.06
N SER A 174 12.42 3.64 -7.57
CA SER A 174 12.02 2.23 -7.59
C SER A 174 12.94 1.35 -8.45
N GLY A 175 13.73 1.95 -9.32
CA GLY A 175 14.73 1.26 -10.17
C GLY A 175 16.02 0.92 -9.45
N ASP A 176 16.35 1.63 -8.36
CA ASP A 176 17.62 1.46 -7.65
C ASP A 176 17.71 0.11 -6.95
N SER A 177 18.93 -0.35 -6.64
CA SER A 177 19.14 -1.52 -5.81
C SER A 177 18.77 -1.26 -4.36
N VAL A 178 18.59 -2.33 -3.58
CA VAL A 178 18.36 -2.21 -2.13
C VAL A 178 19.59 -1.61 -1.43
N ASP A 179 20.79 -1.93 -1.88
CA ASP A 179 22.03 -1.35 -1.33
C ASP A 179 22.08 0.17 -1.54
N ALA A 180 21.71 0.65 -2.74
CA ALA A 180 21.63 2.08 -3.02
C ALA A 180 20.56 2.78 -2.15
N TRP A 181 19.43 2.12 -1.89
CA TRP A 181 18.43 2.63 -0.94
C TRP A 181 19.01 2.74 0.47
N ILE A 182 19.70 1.68 0.95
CA ILE A 182 20.31 1.67 2.28
C ILE A 182 21.34 2.79 2.41
N GLU A 183 22.21 2.95 1.42
CA GLU A 183 23.20 4.03 1.40
C GLU A 183 22.54 5.41 1.56
N ARG A 184 21.47 5.66 0.80
CA ARG A 184 20.72 6.93 0.88
C ARG A 184 19.96 7.12 2.18
N ILE A 185 19.33 6.06 2.69
CA ILE A 185 18.55 6.12 3.93
C ILE A 185 19.44 6.41 5.13
N PHE A 186 20.68 5.94 5.14
CA PHE A 186 21.59 6.06 6.28
C PHE A 186 22.71 7.11 6.09
N SER A 187 22.69 7.87 5.00
CA SER A 187 23.62 8.97 4.73
C SER A 187 23.44 10.20 5.62
#